data_eb8fa5faf443c25311bf9e04b77c4fad
#
_entry.id   eb8fa5faf443c25311bf9e04b77c4fad
#
_cell.length_a   1.000
_cell.length_b   1.000
_cell.length_c   1.000
_cell.angle_alpha   90.00
_cell.angle_beta   90.00
_cell.angle_gamma   90.00
#
_symmetry.space_group_name_H-M   'P 1'
#
loop_
_entity.id
_entity.type
_entity.pdbx_description
1 polymer ?
#
loop_
_entity_poly.entity_id
_entity_poly.type
_entity_poly.pdbx_seq_one_letter_code
_entity_poly.pdbx_strand_id
1 'polypeptide(L)'
;MAARQKADPAKTRQAVLAVADWLRDESRPPPDREHVAAAVRLTARTLAAVAPGRSVEVRVPPFAAVQCIAGPTHARGTPPNVVETDPRTWLLLATGMLSPAEAGSAGRLSLSGSRAGEIEHWLPLVDPGKI
;
A
#
# COMPACT_ATOMS: atom_id res chain seq x y z
N MET A 1 -24.78 7.41 6.19
CA MET A 1 -23.84 6.83 5.47
C MET A 1 -22.47 7.11 5.96
N ALA A 2 -21.84 6.14 6.24
CA ALA A 2 -20.54 6.36 6.73
C ALA A 2 -19.75 7.07 5.69
N ALA A 3 -19.16 8.11 6.09
CA ALA A 3 -18.27 8.80 5.22
C ALA A 3 -17.17 7.86 4.84
N ARG A 4 -17.02 7.64 3.58
CA ARG A 4 -15.93 6.92 3.16
C ARG A 4 -14.74 7.72 3.40
N GLN A 5 -13.76 7.09 3.93
CA GLN A 5 -12.51 7.75 4.02
C GLN A 5 -11.88 7.72 2.66
N LYS A 6 -12.09 8.76 1.91
CA LYS A 6 -11.43 8.88 0.64
C LYS A 6 -10.07 9.48 0.85
N ALA A 7 -9.11 8.99 0.13
CA ALA A 7 -7.81 9.62 0.11
C ALA A 7 -7.87 10.79 -0.87
N ASP A 8 -7.49 11.96 -0.41
CA ASP A 8 -7.40 13.14 -1.25
C ASP A 8 -6.15 12.98 -2.14
N PRO A 9 -6.29 12.98 -3.47
CA PRO A 9 -5.12 12.79 -4.33
C PRO A 9 -4.01 13.79 -4.11
N ALA A 10 -4.35 15.05 -3.85
CA ALA A 10 -3.34 16.08 -3.62
C ALA A 10 -2.59 15.83 -2.32
N LYS A 11 -3.30 15.47 -1.27
CA LYS A 11 -2.67 15.17 0.01
C LYS A 11 -1.82 13.91 -0.06
N THR A 12 -2.30 12.91 -0.78
CA THR A 12 -1.57 11.66 -0.97
C THR A 12 -0.25 11.94 -1.69
N ARG A 13 -0.32 12.72 -2.75
CA ARG A 13 0.88 13.08 -3.51
C ARG A 13 1.87 13.85 -2.66
N GLN A 14 1.39 14.82 -1.86
CA GLN A 14 2.26 15.59 -0.98
C GLN A 14 2.93 14.70 0.06
N ALA A 15 2.18 13.74 0.62
CA ALA A 15 2.74 12.83 1.61
C ALA A 15 3.83 11.95 1.00
N VAL A 16 3.62 11.47 -0.23
CA VAL A 16 4.62 10.68 -0.93
C VAL A 16 5.85 11.52 -1.25
N LEU A 17 5.65 12.77 -1.67
CA LEU A 17 6.76 13.67 -1.95
C LEU A 17 7.64 13.89 -0.73
N ALA A 18 7.03 13.98 0.44
CA ALA A 18 7.77 14.22 1.67
C ALA A 18 8.75 13.09 2.00
N VAL A 19 8.54 11.90 1.45
CA VAL A 19 9.40 10.74 1.70
C VAL A 19 10.15 10.28 0.44
N ALA A 20 9.99 10.98 -0.67
CA ALA A 20 10.48 10.52 -1.96
C ALA A 20 12.00 10.34 -2.02
N ASP A 21 12.75 11.25 -1.39
CA ASP A 21 14.21 11.12 -1.42
C ASP A 21 14.67 9.85 -0.73
N TRP A 22 14.03 9.51 0.38
CA TRP A 22 14.33 8.27 1.09
C TRP A 22 13.93 7.05 0.27
N LEU A 23 12.84 7.15 -0.48
CA LEU A 23 12.43 6.04 -1.35
C LEU A 23 13.44 5.83 -2.46
N ARG A 24 14.00 6.90 -3.00
CA ARG A 24 14.99 6.80 -4.07
C ARG A 24 16.35 6.34 -3.58
N ASP A 25 16.67 6.63 -2.32
CA ASP A 25 17.99 6.32 -1.78
C ASP A 25 17.86 5.93 -0.31
N GLU A 26 17.90 4.62 -0.07
CA GLU A 26 17.72 4.06 1.27
C GLU A 26 18.82 4.45 2.25
N SER A 27 19.97 4.88 1.74
CA SER A 27 21.07 5.32 2.59
C SER A 27 20.80 6.67 3.26
N ARG A 28 19.81 7.40 2.76
CA ARG A 28 19.43 8.66 3.40
C ARG A 28 18.76 8.41 4.74
N PRO A 29 18.87 9.35 5.69
CA PRO A 29 18.16 9.19 6.95
C PRO A 29 16.67 9.02 6.72
N PRO A 30 16.01 8.13 7.48
CA PRO A 30 14.57 7.97 7.32
C PRO A 30 13.85 9.27 7.69
N PRO A 31 12.73 9.54 7.02
CA PRO A 31 11.90 10.69 7.40
C PRO A 31 11.31 10.50 8.79
N ASP A 32 10.73 11.56 9.35
CA ASP A 32 10.01 11.46 10.59
C ASP A 32 8.94 10.39 10.49
N ARG A 33 8.72 9.70 11.61
CA ARG A 33 7.72 8.64 11.67
C ARG A 33 6.36 9.10 11.17
N GLU A 34 5.97 10.34 11.49
CA GLU A 34 4.67 10.86 11.07
C GLU A 34 4.56 11.05 9.57
N HIS A 35 5.65 11.40 8.92
CA HIS A 35 5.66 11.53 7.46
C HIS A 35 5.52 10.17 6.79
N VAL A 36 6.20 9.16 7.32
CA VAL A 36 6.07 7.81 6.79
C VAL A 36 4.65 7.28 7.02
N ALA A 37 4.12 7.49 8.23
CA ALA A 37 2.77 7.05 8.55
C ALA A 37 1.73 7.68 7.64
N ALA A 38 1.85 8.98 7.38
CA ALA A 38 0.91 9.69 6.52
C ALA A 38 0.94 9.13 5.09
N ALA A 39 2.14 8.92 4.56
CA ALA A 39 2.29 8.38 3.21
C ALA A 39 1.69 6.97 3.12
N VAL A 40 1.97 6.12 4.11
CA VAL A 40 1.44 4.76 4.11
C VAL A 40 -0.08 4.77 4.22
N ARG A 41 -0.64 5.54 5.15
CA ARG A 41 -2.10 5.55 5.35
C ARG A 41 -2.84 6.10 4.15
N LEU A 42 -2.34 7.17 3.54
CA LEU A 42 -3.00 7.78 2.40
C LEU A 42 -2.92 6.89 1.17
N THR A 43 -1.80 6.24 0.92
CA THR A 43 -1.69 5.33 -0.21
C THR A 43 -2.53 4.07 0.00
N ALA A 44 -2.58 3.54 1.23
CA ALA A 44 -3.43 2.39 1.52
C ALA A 44 -4.91 2.72 1.33
N ARG A 45 -5.34 3.90 1.74
CA ARG A 45 -6.71 4.35 1.50
C ARG A 45 -7.00 4.54 0.02
N THR A 46 -6.01 4.99 -0.73
CA THR A 46 -6.16 5.11 -2.18
C THR A 46 -6.42 3.75 -2.80
N LEU A 47 -5.67 2.73 -2.37
CA LEU A 47 -5.90 1.38 -2.86
C LEU A 47 -7.33 0.91 -2.53
N ALA A 48 -7.76 1.10 -1.29
CA ALA A 48 -9.10 0.69 -0.89
C ALA A 48 -10.19 1.41 -1.67
N ALA A 49 -9.93 2.65 -2.08
CA ALA A 49 -10.88 3.45 -2.85
C ALA A 49 -10.95 3.01 -4.31
N VAL A 50 -9.80 2.70 -4.94
CA VAL A 50 -9.79 2.29 -6.35
C VAL A 50 -10.15 0.83 -6.52
N ALA A 51 -9.95 0.00 -5.50
CA ALA A 51 -10.23 -1.42 -5.54
C ALA A 51 -11.13 -1.80 -4.37
N PRO A 52 -12.38 -1.33 -4.34
CA PRO A 52 -13.24 -1.60 -3.19
C PRO A 52 -13.57 -3.08 -3.07
N GLY A 53 -13.67 -3.55 -1.84
CA GLY A 53 -13.98 -4.94 -1.56
C GLY A 53 -13.35 -5.41 -0.27
N ARG A 54 -13.50 -6.68 0.02
CA ARG A 54 -13.04 -7.26 1.26
C ARG A 54 -12.40 -8.63 1.08
N SER A 55 -12.00 -8.97 -0.15
CA SER A 55 -11.43 -10.29 -0.38
C SER A 55 -9.93 -10.37 -0.15
N VAL A 56 -9.25 -9.23 -0.09
CA VAL A 56 -7.81 -9.17 0.17
C VAL A 56 -7.56 -8.13 1.26
N GLU A 57 -6.73 -8.47 2.24
CA GLU A 57 -6.29 -7.51 3.24
C GLU A 57 -4.84 -7.16 3.01
N VAL A 58 -4.51 -5.88 2.99
CA VAL A 58 -3.15 -5.39 2.88
C VAL A 58 -2.73 -4.84 4.23
N ARG A 59 -1.67 -5.39 4.78
CA ARG A 59 -1.13 -5.01 6.08
C ARG A 59 0.25 -4.38 5.92
N VAL A 60 0.40 -3.20 6.46
CA VAL A 60 1.67 -2.46 6.45
C VAL A 60 1.95 -2.02 7.88
N PRO A 61 2.38 -2.96 8.73
CA PRO A 61 2.60 -2.59 10.13
C PRO A 61 3.74 -1.60 10.27
N PRO A 62 3.67 -0.72 11.23
CA PRO A 62 2.61 -0.57 12.23
C PRO A 62 1.54 0.44 11.82
N PHE A 63 1.47 0.87 10.56
CA PHE A 63 0.72 2.06 10.21
C PHE A 63 -0.65 1.81 9.60
N ALA A 64 -0.86 0.70 8.89
CA ALA A 64 -2.12 0.53 8.19
C ALA A 64 -2.48 -0.93 7.96
N ALA A 65 -3.77 -1.19 7.88
CA ALA A 65 -4.32 -2.42 7.37
C ALA A 65 -5.63 -2.06 6.67
N VAL A 66 -5.76 -2.41 5.40
CA VAL A 66 -6.96 -2.09 4.63
C VAL A 66 -7.46 -3.32 3.92
N GLN A 67 -8.77 -3.39 3.71
CA GLN A 67 -9.38 -4.42 2.89
C GLN A 67 -9.65 -3.84 1.51
N CYS A 68 -9.51 -4.67 0.50
CA CYS A 68 -9.68 -4.24 -0.89
C CYS A 68 -10.04 -5.41 -1.77
N ILE A 69 -10.37 -5.12 -3.01
CA ILE A 69 -10.64 -6.06 -4.08
C ILE A 69 -11.94 -6.82 -3.83
N ALA A 70 -12.85 -6.73 -4.78
CA ALA A 70 -14.11 -7.42 -4.71
C ALA A 70 -13.93 -8.93 -4.87
N GLY A 71 -14.79 -9.69 -4.25
CA GLY A 71 -14.75 -11.13 -4.36
C GLY A 71 -15.29 -11.81 -3.11
N PRO A 72 -15.23 -13.12 -3.06
CA PRO A 72 -15.72 -13.85 -1.90
C PRO A 72 -14.96 -13.51 -0.64
N THR A 73 -15.65 -13.48 0.49
CA THR A 73 -15.05 -13.27 1.80
C THR A 73 -15.50 -14.41 2.70
N HIS A 74 -14.67 -14.69 3.71
CA HIS A 74 -15.06 -15.68 4.70
C HIS A 74 -16.03 -15.07 5.70
N ALA A 75 -16.97 -15.89 6.13
CA ALA A 75 -17.95 -15.44 7.10
C ALA A 75 -17.35 -15.26 8.49
N ARG A 76 -16.16 -15.73 8.71
CA ARG A 76 -15.56 -15.75 10.04
C ARG A 76 -14.46 -14.74 10.26
N GLY A 77 -14.49 -13.65 9.55
CA GLY A 77 -13.64 -12.54 9.89
C GLY A 77 -12.18 -12.63 9.47
N THR A 78 -11.61 -13.80 9.29
CA THR A 78 -10.23 -13.87 8.79
C THR A 78 -10.27 -13.68 7.29
N PRO A 79 -9.54 -12.69 6.75
CA PRO A 79 -9.52 -12.50 5.30
C PRO A 79 -8.91 -13.71 4.62
N PRO A 80 -9.47 -14.14 3.48
CA PRO A 80 -8.93 -15.31 2.78
C PRO A 80 -7.59 -15.05 2.13
N ASN A 81 -7.24 -13.78 1.90
CA ASN A 81 -6.01 -13.42 1.21
C ASN A 81 -5.37 -12.26 1.94
N VAL A 82 -4.07 -12.35 2.17
CA VAL A 82 -3.35 -11.31 2.92
C VAL A 82 -2.07 -10.96 2.19
N VAL A 83 -1.85 -9.66 2.05
CA VAL A 83 -0.59 -9.08 1.57
C VAL A 83 0.04 -8.35 2.74
N GLU A 84 1.27 -8.67 3.08
CA GLU A 84 1.93 -7.99 4.19
C GLU A 84 3.33 -7.56 3.79
N THR A 85 3.70 -6.33 4.14
CA THR A 85 5.01 -5.79 3.83
C THR A 85 5.34 -4.64 4.79
N ASP A 86 6.59 -4.21 4.79
CA ASP A 86 7.03 -3.09 5.61
C ASP A 86 6.68 -1.75 4.94
N PRO A 87 6.72 -0.65 5.70
CA PRO A 87 6.31 0.65 5.17
C PRO A 87 7.08 1.10 3.94
N ARG A 88 8.40 0.98 3.95
CA ARG A 88 9.19 1.45 2.80
C ARG A 88 8.89 0.61 1.56
N THR A 89 8.84 -0.70 1.70
CA THR A 89 8.52 -1.57 0.57
C THR A 89 7.13 -1.27 0.02
N TRP A 90 6.15 -1.05 0.91
CA TRP A 90 4.82 -0.68 0.47
C TRP A 90 4.85 0.60 -0.36
N LEU A 91 5.57 1.61 0.09
CA LEU A 91 5.65 2.88 -0.63
C LEU A 91 6.38 2.74 -1.96
N LEU A 92 7.39 1.88 -2.04
CA LEU A 92 8.05 1.59 -3.31
C LEU A 92 7.09 0.92 -4.29
N LEU A 93 6.25 0.01 -3.79
CA LEU A 93 5.22 -0.63 -4.62
C LEU A 93 4.16 0.38 -5.06
N ALA A 94 3.70 1.21 -4.13
CA ALA A 94 2.63 2.17 -4.40
C ALA A 94 3.06 3.23 -5.41
N THR A 95 4.35 3.50 -5.51
CA THR A 95 4.89 4.51 -6.43
C THR A 95 5.46 3.90 -7.71
N GLY A 96 5.46 2.59 -7.82
CA GLY A 96 6.01 1.91 -9.00
C GLY A 96 7.52 1.85 -9.06
N MET A 97 8.21 2.24 -7.99
CA MET A 97 9.67 2.18 -7.94
C MET A 97 10.17 0.75 -7.76
N LEU A 98 9.31 -0.14 -7.32
CA LEU A 98 9.64 -1.55 -7.14
C LEU A 98 8.44 -2.35 -7.60
N SER A 99 8.65 -3.40 -8.37
CA SER A 99 7.54 -4.26 -8.79
C SER A 99 7.23 -5.29 -7.71
N PRO A 100 5.99 -5.82 -7.67
CA PRO A 100 5.69 -6.90 -6.75
C PRO A 100 6.59 -8.12 -6.92
N ALA A 101 6.97 -8.45 -8.15
CA ALA A 101 7.87 -9.56 -8.40
C ALA A 101 9.23 -9.34 -7.76
N GLU A 102 9.76 -8.12 -7.89
CA GLU A 102 11.05 -7.78 -7.28
C GLU A 102 10.97 -7.82 -5.76
N ALA A 103 9.87 -7.30 -5.19
CA ALA A 103 9.68 -7.32 -3.74
C ALA A 103 9.58 -8.76 -3.22
N GLY A 104 8.86 -9.60 -3.94
CA GLY A 104 8.74 -11.01 -3.57
C GLY A 104 10.07 -11.74 -3.62
N SER A 105 10.84 -11.51 -4.68
CA SER A 105 12.17 -12.13 -4.83
C SER A 105 13.13 -11.69 -3.74
N ALA A 106 12.98 -10.46 -3.26
CA ALA A 106 13.84 -9.95 -2.18
C ALA A 106 13.37 -10.38 -0.79
N GLY A 107 12.27 -11.12 -0.70
CA GLY A 107 11.73 -11.57 0.59
C GLY A 107 11.06 -10.45 1.37
N ARG A 108 10.65 -9.37 0.72
CA ARG A 108 10.06 -8.22 1.39
C ARG A 108 8.56 -8.14 1.29
N LEU A 109 7.95 -9.06 0.54
CA LEU A 109 6.50 -9.07 0.33
C LEU A 109 6.00 -10.47 0.63
N SER A 110 5.05 -10.57 1.55
CA SER A 110 4.43 -11.83 1.94
C SER A 110 3.03 -11.89 1.37
N LEU A 111 2.74 -12.94 0.63
CA LEU A 111 1.42 -13.16 0.03
C LEU A 111 0.86 -14.47 0.55
N SER A 112 -0.35 -14.43 1.09
CA SER A 112 -1.06 -15.60 1.57
C SER A 112 -2.41 -15.66 0.89
N GLY A 113 -2.81 -16.83 0.43
CA GLY A 113 -4.09 -17.01 -0.24
C GLY A 113 -3.97 -16.88 -1.74
N SER A 114 -4.88 -17.50 -2.46
CA SER A 114 -4.78 -17.63 -3.91
C SER A 114 -4.96 -16.33 -4.66
N ARG A 115 -5.57 -15.32 -4.03
CA ARG A 115 -5.85 -14.05 -4.70
C ARG A 115 -4.98 -12.89 -4.22
N ALA A 116 -4.07 -13.14 -3.27
CA ALA A 116 -3.24 -12.05 -2.75
C ALA A 116 -2.41 -11.37 -3.85
N GLY A 117 -1.98 -12.13 -4.84
CA GLY A 117 -1.20 -11.58 -5.96
C GLY A 117 -1.98 -10.64 -6.87
N GLU A 118 -3.31 -10.61 -6.76
CA GLU A 118 -4.11 -9.71 -7.59
C GLU A 118 -3.84 -8.25 -7.29
N ILE A 119 -3.22 -7.96 -6.15
CA ILE A 119 -2.89 -6.57 -5.82
C ILE A 119 -2.04 -5.91 -6.89
N GLU A 120 -1.24 -6.65 -7.62
CA GLU A 120 -0.38 -6.07 -8.63
C GLU A 120 -1.15 -5.35 -9.75
N HIS A 121 -2.40 -5.74 -9.99
CA HIS A 121 -3.23 -5.08 -10.99
C HIS A 121 -3.56 -3.64 -10.64
N TRP A 122 -3.43 -3.28 -9.36
CA TRP A 122 -3.83 -1.98 -8.84
C TRP A 122 -2.64 -1.06 -8.56
N LEU A 123 -1.43 -1.55 -8.79
CA LEU A 123 -0.21 -0.80 -8.54
C LEU A 123 0.42 -0.37 -9.86
N PRO A 124 1.05 0.79 -9.92
CA PRO A 124 1.21 1.77 -8.85
C PRO A 124 -0.02 2.64 -8.65
N LEU A 125 -0.05 3.35 -7.51
CA LEU A 125 -1.16 4.24 -7.15
C LEU A 125 -0.81 5.71 -7.35
N VAL A 126 0.46 6.05 -7.22
CA VAL A 126 0.95 7.42 -7.31
C VAL A 126 2.22 7.41 -8.13
N ASP A 127 2.37 8.36 -9.03
CA ASP A 127 3.58 8.46 -9.84
C ASP A 127 4.44 9.61 -9.32
N PRO A 128 5.48 9.33 -8.55
CA PRO A 128 6.34 10.39 -8.02
C PRO A 128 7.28 10.96 -9.08
N GLY A 129 7.45 10.28 -10.21
CA GLY A 129 8.35 10.73 -11.26
C GLY A 129 7.84 11.94 -12.00
N LYS A 130 6.56 12.25 -11.85
CA LYS A 130 5.98 13.43 -12.48
C LYS A 130 5.90 14.60 -11.56
N ILE A 131 6.62 14.55 -10.52
CA ILE A 131 6.57 15.58 -9.51
C ILE A 131 7.74 16.51 -9.68
#